data_73afed5144a60c2ac4775381e90111c3
#
_entry.id   73afed5144a60c2ac4775381e90111c3
#
_cell.length_a   1.000
_cell.length_b   1.000
_cell.length_c   1.000
_cell.angle_alpha   90.00
_cell.angle_beta   90.00
_cell.angle_gamma   90.00
#
_symmetry.space_group_name_H-M   'P 1'
#
loop_
_entity.id
_entity.type
_entity.pdbx_description
1 polymer ?
#
loop_
_entity_poly.entity_id
_entity_poly.type
_entity_poly.pdbx_seq_one_letter_code
_entity_poly.pdbx_strand_id
1 'polypeptide(L)'
;MASGRGEVDQLLGISIEQLTKQVPFRHIPHRHDFYHLFWIESGNGTFVSDGRSFPLTHGSLIFVPPGQVHAWKWNDTLNGYVLCFEPASLFSGNDRPYRLLHDLGQFSATTKDRATFQIAGSTYRILRLAFKNLADEFHGNAEFRGDMVRSQITALLIRLHRLCLSTPSDEVQGYSTQLTNRFLSLLEKEEGKLQRTRYYTSALSVSPRVLVDAVLTETGKSPSTWIRDRTLLEARRLLIYTDLTISEIAYRLNFRNVSYFVRFYRRLVGAPPGASRGMQV
;
A
#
# COMPACT_ATOMS: atom_id res chain seq x y z
N MET A 1 8.91 -13.18 21.80
CA MET A 1 7.72 -13.42 20.96
C MET A 1 8.10 -13.03 19.55
N ALA A 2 8.52 -13.99 18.74
CA ALA A 2 8.94 -13.77 17.37
C ALA A 2 7.70 -13.38 16.55
N SER A 3 7.70 -12.16 16.04
CA SER A 3 6.76 -11.70 15.03
C SER A 3 6.93 -12.57 13.79
N GLY A 4 5.88 -13.26 13.34
CA GLY A 4 5.85 -13.96 12.05
C GLY A 4 5.86 -12.96 10.89
N ARG A 5 6.91 -12.17 10.79
CA ARG A 5 7.32 -11.46 9.61
C ARG A 5 8.21 -12.44 8.87
N GLY A 6 7.84 -12.84 7.67
CA GLY A 6 8.81 -13.25 6.71
C GLY A 6 9.91 -12.18 6.71
N GLU A 7 11.16 -12.55 6.51
CA GLU A 7 12.28 -11.61 6.56
C GLU A 7 12.01 -10.47 5.57
N VAL A 8 11.45 -9.38 6.11
CA VAL A 8 11.33 -8.14 5.35
C VAL A 8 12.77 -7.68 5.17
N ASP A 9 13.21 -7.57 3.94
CA ASP A 9 14.48 -6.92 3.66
C ASP A 9 14.37 -5.49 4.18
N GLN A 10 15.03 -5.22 5.31
CA GLN A 10 14.95 -3.94 5.99
C GLN A 10 15.42 -2.77 5.12
N LEU A 11 16.28 -3.05 4.14
CA LEU A 11 16.75 -2.06 3.17
C LEU A 11 15.68 -1.72 2.13
N LEU A 12 14.85 -2.69 1.75
CA LEU A 12 13.85 -2.51 0.71
C LEU A 12 12.46 -2.21 1.27
N GLY A 13 12.17 -2.52 2.55
CA GLY A 13 10.82 -2.46 3.12
C GLY A 13 9.81 -3.33 2.37
N ILE A 14 10.31 -4.39 1.74
CA ILE A 14 9.59 -5.32 0.85
C ILE A 14 9.90 -6.74 1.31
N SER A 15 8.94 -7.64 1.21
CA SER A 15 9.18 -9.08 1.22
C SER A 15 8.28 -9.76 0.21
N ILE A 16 8.77 -10.81 -0.41
CA ILE A 16 7.98 -11.74 -1.20
C ILE A 16 8.36 -13.17 -0.83
N GLU A 17 7.36 -13.97 -0.52
CA GLU A 17 7.56 -15.35 -0.09
C GLU A 17 6.63 -16.28 -0.84
N GLN A 18 7.12 -17.48 -1.11
CA GLN A 18 6.27 -18.56 -1.58
C GLN A 18 5.42 -19.07 -0.42
N LEU A 19 4.12 -19.16 -0.62
CA LEU A 19 3.19 -19.75 0.34
C LEU A 19 3.49 -21.25 0.43
N THR A 20 4.00 -21.68 1.58
CA THR A 20 4.34 -23.07 1.87
C THR A 20 3.82 -23.42 3.26
N LYS A 21 3.90 -24.71 3.63
CA LYS A 21 3.54 -25.18 4.98
C LYS A 21 4.30 -24.51 6.13
N GLN A 22 5.41 -23.85 5.83
CA GLN A 22 6.28 -23.23 6.83
C GLN A 22 5.93 -21.78 7.17
N VAL A 23 5.07 -21.11 6.39
CA VAL A 23 4.69 -19.73 6.68
C VAL A 23 3.65 -19.74 7.79
N PRO A 24 3.97 -19.25 9.00
CA PRO A 24 3.05 -19.28 10.15
C PRO A 24 1.98 -18.20 9.98
N PHE A 25 0.93 -18.50 9.26
CA PHE A 25 -0.18 -17.57 9.12
C PHE A 25 -1.09 -17.61 10.35
N ARG A 26 -1.51 -16.43 10.76
CA ARG A 26 -2.37 -16.31 11.93
C ARG A 26 -3.82 -16.59 11.54
N HIS A 27 -4.37 -17.67 12.09
CA HIS A 27 -5.82 -17.95 12.04
C HIS A 27 -6.65 -16.95 12.85
N ILE A 28 -6.00 -16.09 13.63
CA ILE A 28 -6.63 -15.10 14.51
C ILE A 28 -6.73 -13.77 13.74
N PRO A 29 -7.88 -13.06 13.81
CA PRO A 29 -8.03 -11.75 13.21
C PRO A 29 -6.92 -10.78 13.67
N HIS A 30 -6.27 -10.15 12.72
CA HIS A 30 -5.17 -9.22 12.95
C HIS A 30 -5.15 -8.14 11.86
N ARG A 31 -4.32 -7.14 12.05
CA ARG A 31 -4.07 -6.06 11.08
C ARG A 31 -2.59 -5.69 11.08
N HIS A 32 -2.12 -5.10 9.99
CA HIS A 32 -0.78 -4.53 9.86
C HIS A 32 -0.80 -3.15 9.23
N ASP A 33 0.36 -2.50 9.19
CA ASP A 33 0.59 -1.15 8.69
C ASP A 33 1.21 -1.12 7.28
N PHE A 34 1.32 -2.27 6.62
CA PHE A 34 1.84 -2.44 5.26
C PHE A 34 0.80 -3.11 4.35
N TYR A 35 1.03 -3.08 3.05
CA TYR A 35 0.20 -3.72 2.04
C TYR A 35 0.55 -5.18 1.90
N HIS A 36 -0.48 -6.03 1.74
CA HIS A 36 -0.33 -7.41 1.30
C HIS A 36 -0.98 -7.62 -0.06
N LEU A 37 -0.31 -8.41 -0.88
CA LEU A 37 -0.86 -8.95 -2.10
C LEU A 37 -0.62 -10.46 -2.11
N PHE A 38 -1.69 -11.23 -2.09
CA PHE A 38 -1.63 -12.70 -2.14
C PHE A 38 -2.05 -13.18 -3.50
N TRP A 39 -1.28 -14.10 -4.03
CA TRP A 39 -1.54 -14.82 -5.27
C TRP A 39 -1.61 -16.32 -4.99
N ILE A 40 -2.75 -16.95 -5.28
CA ILE A 40 -2.98 -18.37 -5.03
C ILE A 40 -2.83 -19.15 -6.32
N GLU A 41 -1.85 -20.04 -6.38
CA GLU A 41 -1.60 -20.92 -7.53
C GLU A 41 -2.32 -22.24 -7.41
N SER A 42 -2.45 -22.78 -6.22
CA SER A 42 -3.16 -24.04 -5.97
C SER A 42 -3.56 -24.20 -4.51
N GLY A 43 -4.40 -25.20 -4.23
CA GLY A 43 -4.94 -25.46 -2.89
C GLY A 43 -6.23 -24.72 -2.63
N ASN A 44 -6.73 -24.87 -1.41
CA ASN A 44 -7.99 -24.29 -0.97
C ASN A 44 -7.84 -23.68 0.42
N GLY A 45 -8.61 -22.63 0.69
CA GLY A 45 -8.64 -21.95 1.97
C GLY A 45 -9.78 -20.97 2.04
N THR A 46 -9.76 -20.17 3.09
CA THR A 46 -10.71 -19.08 3.29
C THR A 46 -9.96 -17.85 3.76
N PHE A 47 -10.21 -16.75 3.10
CA PHE A 47 -9.84 -15.42 3.56
C PHE A 47 -11.02 -14.83 4.34
N VAL A 48 -10.76 -14.29 5.49
CA VAL A 48 -11.78 -13.62 6.32
C VAL A 48 -11.41 -12.15 6.42
N SER A 49 -12.30 -11.27 6.02
CA SER A 49 -12.14 -9.82 6.13
C SER A 49 -13.42 -9.19 6.66
N ASP A 50 -13.30 -8.34 7.68
CA ASP A 50 -14.41 -7.62 8.30
C ASP A 50 -15.61 -8.53 8.64
N GLY A 51 -15.32 -9.74 9.14
CA GLY A 51 -16.31 -10.75 9.54
C GLY A 51 -16.94 -11.56 8.40
N ARG A 52 -16.51 -11.33 7.14
CA ARG A 52 -16.95 -12.09 5.95
C ARG A 52 -15.90 -13.08 5.52
N SER A 53 -16.35 -14.20 5.00
CA SER A 53 -15.49 -15.28 4.53
C SER A 53 -15.52 -15.40 3.00
N PHE A 54 -14.34 -15.46 2.39
CA PHE A 54 -14.16 -15.57 0.95
C PHE A 54 -13.35 -16.83 0.61
N PRO A 55 -13.82 -17.68 -0.26
CA PRO A 55 -13.09 -18.88 -0.63
C PRO A 55 -11.83 -18.53 -1.41
N LEU A 56 -10.74 -19.23 -1.10
CA LEU A 56 -9.48 -19.19 -1.82
C LEU A 56 -9.38 -20.40 -2.71
N THR A 57 -9.15 -20.18 -3.99
CA THR A 57 -9.02 -21.22 -5.01
C THR A 57 -7.90 -20.85 -5.99
N HIS A 58 -7.60 -21.74 -6.92
CA HIS A 58 -6.67 -21.46 -8.01
C HIS A 58 -6.99 -20.13 -8.72
N GLY A 59 -6.01 -19.27 -8.87
CA GLY A 59 -6.15 -17.96 -9.50
C GLY A 59 -6.74 -16.87 -8.59
N SER A 60 -6.96 -17.14 -7.31
CA SER A 60 -7.37 -16.08 -6.37
C SER A 60 -6.24 -15.08 -6.13
N LEU A 61 -6.56 -13.80 -6.28
CA LEU A 61 -5.71 -12.67 -5.96
C LEU A 61 -6.40 -11.84 -4.89
N ILE A 62 -5.68 -11.53 -3.80
CA ILE A 62 -6.20 -10.78 -2.67
C ILE A 62 -5.29 -9.59 -2.40
N PHE A 63 -5.87 -8.41 -2.31
CA PHE A 63 -5.17 -7.19 -1.93
C PHE A 63 -5.67 -6.71 -0.58
N VAL A 64 -4.76 -6.60 0.40
CA VAL A 64 -5.07 -6.20 1.78
C VAL A 64 -4.35 -4.88 2.08
N PRO A 65 -5.11 -3.77 2.19
CA PRO A 65 -4.53 -2.48 2.57
C PRO A 65 -4.17 -2.43 4.05
N PRO A 66 -3.28 -1.50 4.45
CA PRO A 66 -2.95 -1.25 5.84
C PRO A 66 -4.19 -0.97 6.70
N GLY A 67 -4.24 -1.57 7.89
CA GLY A 67 -5.30 -1.36 8.86
C GLY A 67 -6.53 -2.26 8.69
N GLN A 68 -6.67 -2.96 7.58
CA GLN A 68 -7.78 -3.90 7.37
C GLN A 68 -7.65 -5.11 8.29
N VAL A 69 -8.71 -5.40 9.05
CA VAL A 69 -8.77 -6.59 9.92
C VAL A 69 -9.06 -7.82 9.09
N HIS A 70 -8.18 -8.79 9.15
CA HIS A 70 -8.31 -10.01 8.37
C HIS A 70 -7.73 -11.23 9.09
N ALA A 71 -8.13 -12.41 8.61
CA ALA A 71 -7.63 -13.69 9.07
C ALA A 71 -7.62 -14.69 7.90
N TRP A 72 -6.87 -15.74 8.07
CA TRP A 72 -6.70 -16.79 7.10
C TRP A 72 -7.05 -18.15 7.68
N LYS A 73 -7.74 -18.96 6.92
CA LYS A 73 -7.98 -20.37 7.23
C LYS A 73 -7.66 -21.17 5.99
N TRP A 74 -6.63 -21.96 6.00
CA TRP A 74 -6.29 -22.86 4.91
C TRP A 74 -5.78 -24.19 5.42
N ASN A 75 -5.82 -25.17 4.54
CA ASN A 75 -5.19 -26.47 4.74
C ASN A 75 -3.77 -26.45 4.16
N ASP A 76 -2.99 -27.48 4.48
CA ASP A 76 -1.59 -27.64 4.11
C ASP A 76 -1.27 -27.69 2.60
N THR A 77 -2.26 -27.53 1.73
CA THR A 77 -2.12 -27.63 0.27
C THR A 77 -2.08 -26.29 -0.43
N LEU A 78 -2.25 -25.16 0.31
CA LEU A 78 -2.23 -23.84 -0.30
C LEU A 78 -0.82 -23.50 -0.79
N ASN A 79 -0.70 -23.13 -2.06
CA ASN A 79 0.53 -22.68 -2.68
C ASN A 79 0.31 -21.41 -3.50
N GLY A 80 1.34 -20.57 -3.57
CA GLY A 80 1.30 -19.30 -4.26
C GLY A 80 2.36 -18.34 -3.72
N TYR A 81 2.09 -17.07 -3.74
CA TYR A 81 3.00 -16.03 -3.26
C TYR A 81 2.30 -15.03 -2.36
N VAL A 82 3.01 -14.53 -1.38
CA VAL A 82 2.65 -13.34 -0.61
C VAL A 82 3.70 -12.26 -0.82
N LEU A 83 3.27 -11.10 -1.27
CA LEU A 83 4.09 -9.90 -1.39
C LEU A 83 3.64 -8.92 -0.30
N CYS A 84 4.58 -8.51 0.55
CA CYS A 84 4.38 -7.46 1.57
C CYS A 84 5.24 -6.26 1.21
N PHE A 85 4.68 -5.06 1.29
CA PHE A 85 5.45 -3.85 1.00
C PHE A 85 4.88 -2.62 1.69
N GLU A 86 5.77 -1.69 2.02
CA GLU A 86 5.41 -0.34 2.44
C GLU A 86 5.39 0.59 1.21
N PRO A 87 4.43 1.51 1.07
CA PRO A 87 4.40 2.45 -0.06
C PRO A 87 5.69 3.23 -0.22
N ALA A 88 6.30 3.63 0.90
CA ALA A 88 7.56 4.38 0.92
C ALA A 88 8.71 3.65 0.22
N SER A 89 8.67 2.33 0.22
CA SER A 89 9.72 1.48 -0.36
C SER A 89 9.67 1.38 -1.87
N LEU A 90 8.51 1.63 -2.47
CA LEU A 90 8.31 1.48 -3.91
C LEU A 90 8.57 2.76 -4.70
N PHE A 91 8.50 3.93 -4.05
CA PHE A 91 8.24 5.17 -4.76
C PHE A 91 9.28 6.24 -4.48
N SER A 92 10.45 6.02 -5.01
CA SER A 92 11.49 7.05 -5.10
C SER A 92 11.17 7.97 -6.28
N GLY A 93 10.32 8.99 -6.07
CA GLY A 93 10.27 10.12 -7.00
C GLY A 93 9.04 10.33 -7.89
N ASN A 94 7.97 9.54 -7.79
CA ASN A 94 6.77 9.77 -8.61
C ASN A 94 5.47 9.58 -7.82
N ASP A 95 4.51 10.49 -7.98
CA ASP A 95 3.29 10.60 -7.13
C ASP A 95 2.12 9.67 -7.52
N ARG A 96 2.21 9.00 -8.66
CA ARG A 96 1.16 8.11 -9.20
C ARG A 96 0.82 6.86 -8.36
N PRO A 97 1.70 6.38 -7.51
CA PRO A 97 1.54 5.12 -6.83
C PRO A 97 0.47 5.08 -5.73
N TYR A 98 0.23 6.18 -5.02
CA TYR A 98 -0.83 6.22 -4.00
C TYR A 98 -2.22 6.07 -4.58
N ARG A 99 -2.47 6.71 -5.73
CA ARG A 99 -3.71 6.52 -6.46
C ARG A 99 -3.87 5.07 -6.89
N LEU A 100 -2.80 4.47 -7.42
CA LEU A 100 -2.78 3.07 -7.83
C LEU A 100 -3.12 2.12 -6.67
N LEU A 101 -2.49 2.32 -5.51
CA LEU A 101 -2.74 1.53 -4.30
C LEU A 101 -4.12 1.78 -3.71
N HIS A 102 -4.57 3.03 -3.76
CA HIS A 102 -5.91 3.40 -3.34
C HIS A 102 -6.97 2.74 -4.22
N ASP A 103 -6.84 2.85 -5.54
CA ASP A 103 -7.79 2.26 -6.48
C ASP A 103 -7.84 0.73 -6.32
N LEU A 104 -6.69 0.08 -6.09
CA LEU A 104 -6.63 -1.35 -5.76
C LEU A 104 -7.28 -1.67 -4.41
N GLY A 105 -7.08 -0.82 -3.40
CA GLY A 105 -7.74 -0.94 -2.10
C GLY A 105 -9.24 -0.79 -2.19
N GLN A 106 -9.72 0.18 -2.99
CA GLN A 106 -11.14 0.38 -3.27
C GLN A 106 -11.76 -0.85 -3.93
N PHE A 107 -11.06 -1.46 -4.86
CA PHE A 107 -11.52 -2.68 -5.52
C PHE A 107 -11.67 -3.84 -4.54
N SER A 108 -10.82 -3.91 -3.52
CA SER A 108 -10.94 -4.88 -2.43
C SER A 108 -12.09 -4.56 -1.46
N ALA A 109 -12.41 -3.28 -1.27
CA ALA A 109 -13.39 -2.82 -0.30
C ALA A 109 -14.81 -2.62 -0.88
N THR A 110 -14.92 -2.16 -2.12
CA THR A 110 -16.21 -1.73 -2.72
C THR A 110 -17.03 -2.86 -3.31
N THR A 111 -16.41 -3.97 -3.64
CA THR A 111 -17.18 -5.16 -3.97
C THR A 111 -17.60 -5.85 -2.68
N LYS A 112 -18.70 -5.41 -2.08
CA LYS A 112 -19.29 -5.99 -0.86
C LYS A 112 -19.32 -7.52 -0.84
N ASP A 113 -19.13 -8.15 -2.00
CA ASP A 113 -19.13 -9.60 -2.19
C ASP A 113 -17.82 -10.18 -2.74
N ARG A 114 -16.75 -9.37 -2.95
CA ARG A 114 -15.51 -9.83 -3.58
C ARG A 114 -14.26 -9.22 -2.96
N ALA A 115 -13.79 -9.74 -1.83
CA ALA A 115 -12.43 -9.43 -1.35
C ALA A 115 -11.34 -10.20 -2.14
N THR A 116 -11.76 -11.03 -3.11
CA THR A 116 -10.87 -11.85 -3.93
C THR A 116 -11.18 -11.67 -5.41
N PHE A 117 -10.13 -11.48 -6.22
CA PHE A 117 -10.24 -11.52 -7.68
C PHE A 117 -10.00 -12.93 -8.16
N GLN A 118 -10.82 -13.40 -9.09
CA GLN A 118 -10.56 -14.64 -9.81
C GLN A 118 -9.92 -14.35 -11.15
N ILE A 119 -8.67 -14.77 -11.29
CA ILE A 119 -7.85 -14.53 -12.47
C ILE A 119 -7.71 -15.83 -13.26
N ALA A 120 -8.00 -15.77 -14.56
CA ALA A 120 -7.96 -16.92 -15.45
C ALA A 120 -7.29 -16.60 -16.79
N GLY A 121 -7.11 -17.61 -17.62
CA GLY A 121 -6.67 -17.48 -19.01
C GLY A 121 -5.27 -16.90 -19.19
N SER A 122 -5.11 -16.00 -20.14
CA SER A 122 -3.81 -15.36 -20.44
C SER A 122 -3.31 -14.50 -19.31
N THR A 123 -4.20 -13.79 -18.60
CA THR A 123 -3.89 -12.95 -17.46
C THR A 123 -3.29 -13.77 -16.30
N TYR A 124 -3.83 -14.96 -16.03
CA TYR A 124 -3.26 -15.86 -15.04
C TYR A 124 -1.78 -16.18 -15.34
N ARG A 125 -1.47 -16.55 -16.59
CA ARG A 125 -0.10 -16.88 -17.00
C ARG A 125 0.86 -15.70 -16.83
N ILE A 126 0.40 -14.50 -17.17
CA ILE A 126 1.20 -13.28 -17.04
C ILE A 126 1.48 -12.95 -15.56
N LEU A 127 0.46 -13.03 -14.70
CA LEU A 127 0.62 -12.73 -13.28
C LEU A 127 1.49 -13.80 -12.58
N ARG A 128 1.27 -15.08 -12.88
CA ARG A 128 2.10 -16.17 -12.38
C ARG A 128 3.58 -15.95 -12.68
N LEU A 129 3.90 -15.59 -13.92
CA LEU A 129 5.29 -15.31 -14.31
C LEU A 129 5.82 -14.06 -13.59
N ALA A 130 5.01 -13.02 -13.44
CA ALA A 130 5.40 -11.80 -12.74
C ALA A 130 5.74 -12.07 -11.26
N PHE A 131 4.92 -12.83 -10.54
CA PHE A 131 5.19 -13.21 -9.16
C PHE A 131 6.43 -14.08 -9.03
N LYS A 132 6.59 -15.06 -9.92
CA LYS A 132 7.78 -15.91 -9.95
C LYS A 132 9.05 -15.09 -10.18
N ASN A 133 9.08 -14.27 -11.22
CA ASN A 133 10.26 -13.44 -11.53
C ASN A 133 10.58 -12.47 -10.38
N LEU A 134 9.56 -11.90 -9.73
CA LEU A 134 9.73 -11.03 -8.58
C LEU A 134 10.35 -11.78 -7.39
N ALA A 135 9.91 -13.00 -7.12
CA ALA A 135 10.48 -13.84 -6.05
C ALA A 135 11.92 -14.25 -6.37
N ASP A 136 12.18 -14.66 -7.60
CA ASP A 136 13.53 -15.05 -8.06
C ASP A 136 14.50 -13.85 -7.94
N GLU A 137 14.08 -12.65 -8.34
CA GLU A 137 14.86 -11.42 -8.22
C GLU A 137 15.08 -11.02 -6.76
N PHE A 138 14.03 -11.08 -5.94
CA PHE A 138 14.10 -10.70 -4.53
C PHE A 138 15.10 -11.55 -3.75
N HIS A 139 15.14 -12.84 -4.01
CA HIS A 139 16.08 -13.79 -3.36
C HIS A 139 17.44 -13.86 -4.07
N GLY A 140 17.59 -13.19 -5.20
CA GLY A 140 18.86 -13.09 -5.94
C GLY A 140 19.85 -12.13 -5.26
N ASN A 141 21.02 -11.99 -5.88
CA ASN A 141 22.09 -11.09 -5.43
C ASN A 141 22.69 -10.28 -6.58
N ALA A 142 21.93 -10.10 -7.67
CA ALA A 142 22.39 -9.36 -8.85
C ALA A 142 22.56 -7.86 -8.53
N GLU A 143 23.41 -7.20 -9.29
CA GLU A 143 23.56 -5.75 -9.26
C GLU A 143 22.21 -5.07 -9.60
N PHE A 144 21.88 -3.96 -8.95
CA PHE A 144 20.59 -3.25 -9.07
C PHE A 144 19.36 -4.08 -8.68
N ARG A 145 19.52 -5.15 -7.87
CA ARG A 145 18.40 -5.98 -7.36
C ARG A 145 17.26 -5.12 -6.78
N GLY A 146 17.59 -4.14 -5.94
CA GLY A 146 16.59 -3.28 -5.30
C GLY A 146 15.75 -2.50 -6.31
N ASP A 147 16.37 -1.95 -7.33
CA ASP A 147 15.69 -1.17 -8.38
C ASP A 147 14.84 -2.08 -9.28
N MET A 148 15.33 -3.26 -9.59
CA MET A 148 14.61 -4.26 -10.37
C MET A 148 13.36 -4.74 -9.60
N VAL A 149 13.48 -5.08 -8.32
CA VAL A 149 12.35 -5.48 -7.45
C VAL A 149 11.29 -4.38 -7.41
N ARG A 150 11.67 -3.12 -7.15
CA ARG A 150 10.74 -1.98 -7.15
C ARG A 150 10.03 -1.80 -8.49
N SER A 151 10.79 -1.89 -9.58
CA SER A 151 10.25 -1.77 -10.94
C SER A 151 9.25 -2.87 -11.28
N GLN A 152 9.55 -4.11 -10.91
CA GLN A 152 8.67 -5.26 -11.10
C GLN A 152 7.38 -5.15 -10.28
N ILE A 153 7.45 -4.72 -9.01
CA ILE A 153 6.27 -4.48 -8.18
C ILE A 153 5.42 -3.36 -8.78
N THR A 154 6.03 -2.27 -9.20
CA THR A 154 5.32 -1.16 -9.85
C THR A 154 4.60 -1.62 -11.11
N ALA A 155 5.26 -2.38 -11.97
CA ALA A 155 4.65 -2.95 -13.17
C ALA A 155 3.50 -3.91 -12.84
N LEU A 156 3.66 -4.74 -11.80
CA LEU A 156 2.60 -5.64 -11.31
C LEU A 156 1.38 -4.86 -10.84
N LEU A 157 1.56 -3.84 -10.01
CA LEU A 157 0.46 -2.99 -9.50
C LEU A 157 -0.27 -2.25 -10.65
N ILE A 158 0.45 -1.74 -11.65
CA ILE A 158 -0.15 -1.13 -12.84
C ILE A 158 -1.00 -2.15 -13.62
N ARG A 159 -0.52 -3.38 -13.78
CA ARG A 159 -1.29 -4.44 -14.44
C ARG A 159 -2.57 -4.76 -13.69
N LEU A 160 -2.50 -4.88 -12.36
CA LEU A 160 -3.66 -5.14 -11.51
C LEU A 160 -4.67 -4.00 -11.59
N HIS A 161 -4.21 -2.76 -11.53
CA HIS A 161 -5.08 -1.58 -11.69
C HIS A 161 -5.82 -1.58 -13.05
N ARG A 162 -5.13 -1.90 -14.14
CA ARG A 162 -5.75 -2.00 -15.46
C ARG A 162 -6.80 -3.11 -15.52
N LEU A 163 -6.57 -4.24 -14.85
CA LEU A 163 -7.56 -5.32 -14.72
C LEU A 163 -8.80 -4.85 -13.95
N CYS A 164 -8.59 -4.11 -12.87
CA CYS A 164 -9.67 -3.52 -12.10
C CYS A 164 -10.55 -2.58 -12.95
N LEU A 165 -9.95 -1.74 -13.77
CA LEU A 165 -10.66 -0.82 -14.66
C LEU A 165 -11.41 -1.52 -15.79
N SER A 166 -10.94 -2.68 -16.24
CA SER A 166 -11.55 -3.45 -17.32
C SER A 166 -12.71 -4.35 -16.85
N THR A 167 -12.89 -4.50 -15.54
CA THR A 167 -14.02 -5.24 -14.98
C THR A 167 -15.19 -4.26 -14.83
N PRO A 168 -16.31 -4.43 -15.55
CA PRO A 168 -17.46 -3.56 -15.41
C PRO A 168 -17.94 -3.59 -13.96
N SER A 169 -17.89 -2.46 -13.27
CA SER A 169 -18.62 -2.29 -12.02
C SER A 169 -20.02 -1.83 -12.40
N ASP A 170 -21.01 -2.69 -12.32
CA ASP A 170 -22.42 -2.32 -12.49
C ASP A 170 -22.94 -1.44 -11.34
N GLU A 171 -22.12 -1.16 -10.34
CA GLU A 171 -22.49 -0.29 -9.23
C GLU A 171 -22.06 1.16 -9.51
N VAL A 172 -23.04 2.06 -9.52
CA VAL A 172 -22.81 3.51 -9.42
C VAL A 172 -21.98 3.75 -8.18
N GLN A 173 -20.75 4.25 -8.33
CA GLN A 173 -19.86 4.56 -7.21
C GLN A 173 -20.62 5.45 -6.20
N GLY A 174 -20.72 4.98 -4.96
CA GLY A 174 -21.39 5.71 -3.89
C GLY A 174 -20.74 7.07 -3.64
N TYR A 175 -21.49 8.00 -3.07
CA TYR A 175 -21.01 9.36 -2.76
C TYR A 175 -19.71 9.34 -1.93
N SER A 176 -19.60 8.45 -0.93
CA SER A 176 -18.39 8.29 -0.10
C SER A 176 -17.17 7.91 -0.92
N THR A 177 -17.31 6.98 -1.86
CA THR A 177 -16.24 6.56 -2.77
C THR A 177 -15.78 7.70 -3.67
N GLN A 178 -16.73 8.41 -4.29
CA GLN A 178 -16.42 9.58 -5.15
C GLN A 178 -15.72 10.69 -4.36
N LEU A 179 -16.20 10.99 -3.15
CA LEU A 179 -15.60 12.00 -2.29
C LEU A 179 -14.17 11.61 -1.86
N THR A 180 -13.98 10.36 -1.48
CA THR A 180 -12.65 9.83 -1.10
C THR A 180 -11.69 9.89 -2.29
N ASN A 181 -12.11 9.51 -3.49
CA ASN A 181 -11.31 9.61 -4.70
C ASN A 181 -10.91 11.06 -5.01
N ARG A 182 -11.83 12.02 -4.87
CA ARG A 182 -11.55 13.44 -5.04
C ARG A 182 -10.57 13.96 -3.98
N PHE A 183 -10.72 13.54 -2.73
CA PHE A 183 -9.78 13.89 -1.65
C PHE A 183 -8.38 13.39 -1.94
N LEU A 184 -8.21 12.13 -2.34
CA LEU A 184 -6.90 11.54 -2.61
C LEU A 184 -6.25 12.14 -3.86
N SER A 185 -7.03 12.43 -4.91
CA SER A 185 -6.53 13.15 -6.08
C SER A 185 -6.05 14.57 -5.73
N LEU A 186 -6.72 15.24 -4.81
CA LEU A 186 -6.30 16.56 -4.33
C LEU A 186 -5.06 16.45 -3.44
N LEU A 187 -4.97 15.41 -2.60
CA LEU A 187 -3.79 15.14 -1.77
C LEU A 187 -2.54 14.90 -2.62
N GLU A 188 -2.67 14.22 -3.75
CA GLU A 188 -1.57 14.02 -4.70
C GLU A 188 -1.09 15.34 -5.32
N LYS A 189 -2.03 16.21 -5.73
CA LYS A 189 -1.71 17.53 -6.31
C LYS A 189 -0.93 18.44 -5.36
N GLU A 190 -1.07 18.24 -4.06
CA GLU A 190 -0.36 19.01 -3.04
C GLU A 190 1.12 18.58 -2.86
N GLU A 191 1.59 17.58 -3.60
CA GLU A 191 3.01 17.15 -3.63
C GLU A 191 3.60 16.91 -2.22
N GLY A 192 2.82 16.36 -1.30
CA GLY A 192 3.26 16.09 0.08
C GLY A 192 3.30 17.32 0.99
N LYS A 193 2.84 18.48 0.56
CA LYS A 193 2.73 19.66 1.44
C LYS A 193 1.81 19.38 2.62
N LEU A 194 2.25 19.71 3.82
CA LEU A 194 1.47 19.56 5.03
C LEU A 194 0.32 20.59 5.05
N GLN A 195 -0.82 20.20 4.52
CA GLN A 195 -2.04 20.99 4.58
C GLN A 195 -2.90 20.57 5.78
N ARG A 196 -3.71 21.49 6.30
CA ARG A 196 -4.73 21.16 7.30
C ARG A 196 -5.92 20.47 6.63
N THR A 197 -6.60 19.58 7.33
CA THR A 197 -7.84 18.94 6.83
C THR A 197 -8.86 19.97 6.33
N ARG A 198 -8.92 21.15 6.95
CA ARG A 198 -9.79 22.26 6.52
C ARG A 198 -9.53 22.71 5.07
N TYR A 199 -8.29 22.67 4.61
CA TYR A 199 -7.97 22.98 3.21
C TYR A 199 -8.72 22.05 2.26
N TYR A 200 -8.69 20.77 2.53
CA TYR A 200 -9.36 19.75 1.70
C TYR A 200 -10.88 19.85 1.80
N THR A 201 -11.44 20.07 2.99
CA THR A 201 -12.88 20.24 3.15
C THR A 201 -13.41 21.45 2.41
N SER A 202 -12.67 22.57 2.43
CA SER A 202 -13.02 23.78 1.66
C SER A 202 -12.93 23.53 0.16
N ALA A 203 -11.85 22.91 -0.32
CA ALA A 203 -11.65 22.62 -1.75
C ALA A 203 -12.68 21.61 -2.31
N LEU A 204 -13.17 20.70 -1.46
CA LEU A 204 -14.17 19.70 -1.82
C LEU A 204 -15.61 20.14 -1.54
N SER A 205 -15.79 21.32 -0.90
CA SER A 205 -17.10 21.88 -0.52
C SER A 205 -17.91 20.94 0.38
N VAL A 206 -17.24 20.29 1.37
CA VAL A 206 -17.88 19.40 2.32
C VAL A 206 -17.53 19.77 3.76
N SER A 207 -18.35 19.32 4.73
CA SER A 207 -18.03 19.47 6.15
C SER A 207 -16.90 18.54 6.57
N PRO A 208 -16.13 18.89 7.64
CA PRO A 208 -15.09 18.02 8.18
C PRO A 208 -15.60 16.61 8.54
N ARG A 209 -16.79 16.52 9.10
CA ARG A 209 -17.41 15.24 9.47
C ARG A 209 -17.65 14.36 8.25
N VAL A 210 -18.25 14.90 7.21
CA VAL A 210 -18.55 14.18 5.96
C VAL A 210 -17.25 13.66 5.32
N LEU A 211 -16.19 14.47 5.28
CA LEU A 211 -14.91 14.01 4.74
C LEU A 211 -14.28 12.90 5.60
N VAL A 212 -14.32 13.07 6.93
CA VAL A 212 -13.75 12.05 7.85
C VAL A 212 -14.52 10.74 7.73
N ASP A 213 -15.85 10.79 7.77
CA ASP A 213 -16.70 9.60 7.68
C ASP A 213 -16.49 8.87 6.34
N ALA A 214 -16.48 9.60 5.22
CA ALA A 214 -16.26 9.02 3.90
C ALA A 214 -14.88 8.36 3.80
N VAL A 215 -13.81 9.10 4.09
CA VAL A 215 -12.44 8.60 3.93
C VAL A 215 -12.13 7.46 4.91
N LEU A 216 -12.62 7.54 6.15
CA LEU A 216 -12.40 6.50 7.15
C LEU A 216 -13.16 5.21 6.77
N THR A 217 -14.40 5.32 6.33
CA THR A 217 -15.21 4.18 5.89
C THR A 217 -14.58 3.46 4.70
N GLU A 218 -14.09 4.23 3.72
CA GLU A 218 -13.55 3.67 2.48
C GLU A 218 -12.11 3.15 2.64
N THR A 219 -11.30 3.76 3.50
CA THR A 219 -9.84 3.50 3.54
C THR A 219 -9.34 2.96 4.87
N GLY A 220 -10.18 2.92 5.90
CA GLY A 220 -9.76 2.58 7.26
C GLY A 220 -8.84 3.62 7.93
N LYS A 221 -8.49 4.72 7.24
CA LYS A 221 -7.61 5.78 7.73
C LYS A 221 -8.29 7.14 7.69
N SER A 222 -8.02 7.98 8.69
CA SER A 222 -8.54 9.35 8.67
C SER A 222 -7.83 10.23 7.63
N PRO A 223 -8.49 11.29 7.11
CA PRO A 223 -7.83 12.25 6.22
C PRO A 223 -6.53 12.84 6.77
N SER A 224 -6.48 13.10 8.08
CA SER A 224 -5.28 13.62 8.73
C SER A 224 -4.13 12.61 8.75
N THR A 225 -4.42 11.33 8.80
CA THR A 225 -3.42 10.25 8.69
C THR A 225 -2.89 10.20 7.26
N TRP A 226 -3.74 10.24 6.25
CA TRP A 226 -3.34 10.29 4.85
C TRP A 226 -2.43 11.48 4.54
N ILE A 227 -2.78 12.67 5.03
CA ILE A 227 -1.97 13.89 4.85
C ILE A 227 -0.58 13.70 5.47
N ARG A 228 -0.51 13.17 6.69
CA ARG A 228 0.77 12.94 7.39
C ARG A 228 1.64 11.89 6.69
N ASP A 229 1.03 10.77 6.28
CA ASP A 229 1.73 9.69 5.59
C ASP A 229 2.33 10.20 4.27
N ARG A 230 1.55 10.98 3.51
CA ARG A 230 2.00 11.58 2.25
C ARG A 230 3.13 12.61 2.46
N THR A 231 2.99 13.46 3.50
CA THR A 231 4.03 14.42 3.84
C THR A 231 5.33 13.74 4.29
N LEU A 232 5.22 12.68 5.08
CA LEU A 232 6.39 11.92 5.52
C LEU A 232 7.12 11.27 4.34
N LEU A 233 6.38 10.71 3.40
CA LEU A 233 6.97 10.11 2.22
C LEU A 233 7.75 11.13 1.41
N GLU A 234 7.16 12.28 1.13
CA GLU A 234 7.83 13.34 0.37
C GLU A 234 9.06 13.88 1.14
N ALA A 235 8.97 13.97 2.47
CA ALA A 235 10.10 14.32 3.30
C ALA A 235 11.27 13.32 3.14
N ARG A 236 10.99 12.02 3.19
CA ARG A 236 12.00 10.99 2.97
C ARG A 236 12.62 11.09 1.58
N ARG A 237 11.79 11.26 0.55
CA ARG A 237 12.25 11.44 -0.83
C ARG A 237 13.23 12.63 -0.97
N LEU A 238 12.85 13.79 -0.45
CA LEU A 238 13.68 14.98 -0.51
C LEU A 238 14.99 14.81 0.25
N LEU A 239 14.97 14.13 1.40
CA LEU A 239 16.17 13.86 2.20
C LEU A 239 17.17 12.93 1.50
N ILE A 240 16.68 11.93 0.76
CA ILE A 240 17.53 10.91 0.14
C ILE A 240 18.01 11.33 -1.24
N TYR A 241 17.15 11.96 -2.03
CA TYR A 241 17.40 12.18 -3.47
C TYR A 241 17.69 13.64 -3.84
N THR A 242 17.83 14.55 -2.85
CA THR A 242 18.17 15.94 -3.12
C THR A 242 19.19 16.48 -2.12
N ASP A 243 19.93 17.53 -2.53
CA ASP A 243 20.87 18.26 -1.68
C ASP A 243 20.20 19.36 -0.85
N LEU A 244 18.86 19.45 -0.85
CA LEU A 244 18.13 20.45 -0.09
C LEU A 244 18.46 20.35 1.41
N THR A 245 18.68 21.48 2.05
CA THR A 245 18.87 21.54 3.51
C THR A 245 17.60 21.12 4.25
N ILE A 246 17.74 20.74 5.51
CA ILE A 246 16.59 20.42 6.37
C ILE A 246 15.59 21.58 6.43
N SER A 247 16.09 22.80 6.38
CA SER A 247 15.27 24.02 6.38
C SER A 247 14.49 24.18 5.08
N GLU A 248 15.14 24.01 3.94
CA GLU A 248 14.48 24.07 2.62
C GLU A 248 13.40 23.00 2.49
N ILE A 249 13.68 21.76 2.92
CA ILE A 249 12.69 20.68 2.94
C ILE A 249 11.49 21.05 3.83
N ALA A 250 11.73 21.56 5.04
CA ALA A 250 10.66 21.96 5.94
C ALA A 250 9.73 23.01 5.30
N TYR A 251 10.30 24.05 4.69
CA TYR A 251 9.51 25.11 4.05
C TYR A 251 8.82 24.62 2.76
N ARG A 252 9.48 23.81 1.96
CA ARG A 252 8.90 23.20 0.76
C ARG A 252 7.67 22.35 1.10
N LEU A 253 7.72 21.63 2.22
CA LEU A 253 6.60 20.82 2.73
C LEU A 253 5.58 21.63 3.54
N ASN A 254 5.63 22.95 3.49
CA ASN A 254 4.69 23.87 4.14
C ASN A 254 4.69 23.81 5.69
N PHE A 255 5.82 23.45 6.30
CA PHE A 255 5.97 23.57 7.75
C PHE A 255 6.24 25.03 8.15
N ARG A 256 5.63 25.48 9.24
CA ARG A 256 5.78 26.85 9.75
C ARG A 256 7.22 27.18 10.20
N ASN A 257 7.92 26.16 10.71
CA ASN A 257 9.31 26.27 11.12
C ASN A 257 10.00 24.91 11.09
N VAL A 258 11.31 24.92 11.04
CA VAL A 258 12.17 23.73 10.95
C VAL A 258 12.02 22.84 12.19
N SER A 259 11.90 23.41 13.38
CA SER A 259 11.76 22.64 14.63
C SER A 259 10.48 21.80 14.64
N TYR A 260 9.39 22.31 14.03
CA TYR A 260 8.15 21.56 13.91
C TYR A 260 8.29 20.38 12.91
N PHE A 261 8.97 20.60 11.79
CA PHE A 261 9.31 19.54 10.85
C PHE A 261 10.16 18.44 11.49
N VAL A 262 11.23 18.83 12.22
CA VAL A 262 12.12 17.85 12.87
C VAL A 262 11.35 17.02 13.90
N ARG A 263 10.48 17.62 14.71
CA ARG A 263 9.62 16.90 15.66
C ARG A 263 8.61 15.98 14.96
N PHE A 264 7.99 16.45 13.88
CA PHE A 264 7.06 15.67 13.06
C PHE A 264 7.77 14.42 12.53
N TYR A 265 8.91 14.60 11.89
CA TYR A 265 9.69 13.52 11.29
C TYR A 265 10.15 12.51 12.35
N ARG A 266 10.79 12.99 13.43
CA ARG A 266 11.27 12.13 14.52
C ARG A 266 10.16 11.32 15.17
N ARG A 267 8.98 11.88 15.35
CA ARG A 267 7.83 11.18 15.92
C ARG A 267 7.36 10.01 15.05
N LEU A 268 7.45 10.14 13.74
CA LEU A 268 6.96 9.12 12.80
C LEU A 268 8.03 8.10 12.41
N VAL A 269 9.30 8.49 12.39
CA VAL A 269 10.43 7.65 11.95
C VAL A 269 11.23 7.10 13.13
N GLY A 270 11.13 7.74 14.29
CA GLY A 270 11.97 7.41 15.46
C GLY A 270 13.35 8.08 15.47
N ALA A 271 13.81 8.63 14.34
CA ALA A 271 15.12 9.27 14.16
C ALA A 271 14.97 10.68 13.57
N PRO A 272 15.93 11.60 13.79
CA PRO A 272 15.89 12.94 13.20
C PRO A 272 16.12 12.88 11.68
N PRO A 273 15.63 13.88 10.89
CA PRO A 273 15.76 13.90 9.43
C PRO A 273 17.20 13.75 8.92
N GLY A 274 18.18 14.34 9.63
CA GLY A 274 19.59 14.24 9.26
C GLY A 274 20.15 12.82 9.27
N ALA A 275 19.62 11.93 10.10
CA ALA A 275 20.03 10.54 10.14
C ALA A 275 19.62 9.75 8.89
N SER A 276 18.56 10.18 8.23
CA SER A 276 18.08 9.55 6.98
C SER A 276 18.85 10.01 5.73
N ARG A 277 19.63 11.10 5.82
CA ARG A 277 20.38 11.66 4.70
C ARG A 277 21.62 10.83 4.31
N GLY A 278 22.15 10.02 5.19
CA GLY A 278 23.32 9.17 4.93
C GLY A 278 22.98 7.73 4.53
N MET A 279 21.70 7.39 4.48
CA MET A 279 21.25 6.08 4.01
C MET A 279 21.07 6.12 2.49
N GLN A 280 22.20 6.24 1.75
CA GLN A 280 22.20 5.85 0.35
C GLN A 280 22.00 4.33 0.30
N VAL A 281 20.90 3.94 -0.31
CA VAL A 281 20.54 2.56 -0.63
C VAL A 281 21.39 2.07 -1.79
#